data_983c9f9bc4784c569f857a12946200b5
#
_entry.id   983c9f9bc4784c569f857a12946200b5
#
_cell.length_a   1.000
_cell.length_b   1.000
_cell.length_c   1.000
_cell.angle_alpha   90.00
_cell.angle_beta   90.00
_cell.angle_gamma   90.00
#
_symmetry.space_group_name_H-M   'P 1'
#
loop_
_entity.id
_entity.type
_entity.pdbx_description
1 polymer ?
#
loop_
_entity_poly.entity_id
_entity_poly.type
_entity_poly.pdbx_seq_one_letter_code
_entity_poly.pdbx_strand_id
1 'polypeptide(L)'
;MATSSPAYWSGLAPRYDESADHGLTRDDVRDAWRAAMRTWLPAHPCDVADLGCGTGSLSILAAQDGHRVSGVDFAEAMIERANDKADDAGVTARFLVGDASVPPLPPRSADVILVRHVLWALPDPEAAVRTWATLLRPGGSFVLVEGSWSTGAGLQDHRVAGLLEPYAREISVDKLTDPALWGGEIDDDRYVVRASLA
;
A
#
# COMPACT_ATOMS: atom_id res chain seq x y z
N MET A 1 12.43 16.54 1.65
CA MET A 1 13.71 15.96 1.22
C MET A 1 14.31 14.95 2.22
N ALA A 2 14.04 15.03 3.53
CA ALA A 2 14.52 14.02 4.49
C ALA A 2 13.73 12.68 4.42
N THR A 3 12.49 12.71 4.00
CA THR A 3 11.56 11.57 3.94
C THR A 3 11.80 10.59 2.78
N SER A 4 12.74 10.89 1.89
CA SER A 4 12.98 10.07 0.69
C SER A 4 14.21 9.16 0.78
N SER A 5 14.76 8.94 1.99
CA SER A 5 15.93 8.08 2.14
C SER A 5 15.64 6.80 2.92
N PRO A 6 16.24 5.65 2.54
CA PRO A 6 16.14 4.40 3.30
C PRO A 6 16.55 4.56 4.77
N ALA A 7 17.60 5.38 5.03
CA ALA A 7 18.08 5.62 6.39
C ALA A 7 17.05 6.33 7.28
N TYR A 8 16.28 7.27 6.73
CA TYR A 8 15.20 7.94 7.47
C TYR A 8 14.13 6.93 7.91
N TRP A 9 13.65 6.11 7.00
CA TRP A 9 12.60 5.13 7.28
C TRP A 9 13.11 3.98 8.17
N SER A 10 14.35 3.53 7.96
CA SER A 10 14.98 2.57 8.88
C SER A 10 15.05 3.09 10.31
N GLY A 11 15.33 4.39 10.49
CA GLY A 11 15.32 5.02 11.81
C GLY A 11 13.93 5.11 12.46
N LEU A 12 12.86 5.11 11.66
CA LEU A 12 11.47 5.11 12.14
C LEU A 12 10.94 3.71 12.42
N ALA A 13 11.47 2.66 11.81
CA ALA A 13 10.96 1.30 11.90
C ALA A 13 10.68 0.82 13.34
N PRO A 14 11.53 1.09 14.38
CA PRO A 14 11.26 0.65 15.74
C PRO A 14 9.96 1.19 16.34
N ARG A 15 9.49 2.35 15.90
CA ARG A 15 8.28 3.01 16.41
C ARG A 15 7.18 3.19 15.37
N TYR A 16 7.39 2.71 14.16
CA TYR A 16 6.45 2.92 13.05
C TYR A 16 5.05 2.37 13.37
N ASP A 17 4.99 1.23 14.03
CA ASP A 17 3.77 0.54 14.41
C ASP A 17 3.04 1.15 15.64
N GLU A 18 3.61 2.18 16.28
CA GLU A 18 2.95 2.88 17.39
C GLU A 18 1.75 3.71 16.92
N SER A 19 1.78 4.17 15.66
CA SER A 19 0.63 4.84 15.05
C SER A 19 -0.47 3.82 14.75
N ALA A 20 -1.71 4.14 15.13
CA ALA A 20 -2.83 3.22 15.04
C ALA A 20 -3.07 2.69 13.62
N ASP A 21 -2.94 3.58 12.63
CA ASP A 21 -3.14 3.28 11.21
C ASP A 21 -1.92 2.64 10.53
N HIS A 22 -0.72 2.68 11.14
CA HIS A 22 0.47 2.04 10.58
C HIS A 22 0.59 0.59 11.01
N GLY A 23 0.67 0.35 12.33
CA GLY A 23 0.90 -0.98 12.90
C GLY A 23 -0.31 -1.88 12.89
N LEU A 24 -1.52 -1.30 12.86
CA LEU A 24 -2.80 -1.99 12.99
C LEU A 24 -2.83 -2.92 14.23
N THR A 25 -2.20 -2.44 15.32
CA THR A 25 -2.06 -3.20 16.57
C THR A 25 -3.35 -3.21 17.40
N ARG A 26 -4.20 -2.19 17.23
CA ARG A 26 -5.54 -2.14 17.82
C ARG A 26 -6.50 -3.00 17.02
N ASP A 27 -7.27 -3.83 17.68
CA ASP A 27 -8.22 -4.76 17.05
C ASP A 27 -9.28 -4.04 16.23
N ASP A 28 -9.86 -2.96 16.77
CA ASP A 28 -10.88 -2.17 16.10
C ASP A 28 -10.39 -1.53 14.79
N VAL A 29 -9.18 -0.96 14.81
CA VAL A 29 -8.55 -0.37 13.61
C VAL A 29 -8.20 -1.46 12.59
N ARG A 30 -7.60 -2.57 13.07
CA ARG A 30 -7.24 -3.70 12.21
C ARG A 30 -8.46 -4.31 11.52
N ASP A 31 -9.56 -4.48 12.26
CA ASP A 31 -10.79 -5.05 11.72
C ASP A 31 -11.44 -4.11 10.70
N ALA A 32 -11.39 -2.78 10.92
CA ALA A 32 -11.87 -1.79 9.96
C ALA A 32 -11.04 -1.84 8.66
N TRP A 33 -9.71 -1.87 8.75
CA TRP A 33 -8.84 -2.02 7.57
C TRP A 33 -9.08 -3.34 6.84
N ARG A 34 -9.23 -4.44 7.58
CA ARG A 34 -9.53 -5.74 6.98
C ARG A 34 -10.86 -5.73 6.24
N ALA A 35 -11.90 -5.13 6.82
CA ALA A 35 -13.19 -4.99 6.19
C ALA A 35 -13.10 -4.15 4.91
N ALA A 36 -12.40 -3.02 4.95
CA ALA A 36 -12.17 -2.17 3.78
C ALA A 36 -11.41 -2.92 2.68
N MET A 37 -10.28 -3.57 3.01
CA MET A 37 -9.48 -4.31 2.04
C MET A 37 -10.28 -5.41 1.34
N ARG A 38 -11.19 -6.09 2.04
CA ARG A 38 -12.08 -7.11 1.44
C ARG A 38 -13.03 -6.54 0.39
N THR A 39 -13.30 -5.24 0.41
CA THR A 39 -14.09 -4.58 -0.64
C THR A 39 -13.24 -4.15 -1.83
N TRP A 40 -11.92 -4.03 -1.65
CA TRP A 40 -10.98 -3.56 -2.67
C TRP A 40 -10.28 -4.70 -3.40
N LEU A 41 -10.00 -5.79 -2.69
CA LEU A 41 -9.31 -6.95 -3.24
C LEU A 41 -10.32 -7.98 -3.79
N PRO A 42 -9.91 -8.82 -4.77
CA PRO A 42 -10.75 -9.93 -5.23
C PRO A 42 -11.16 -10.86 -4.09
N ALA A 43 -12.38 -11.37 -4.14
CA ALA A 43 -12.91 -12.32 -3.13
C ALA A 43 -12.25 -13.72 -3.21
N HIS A 44 -11.43 -13.98 -4.21
CA HIS A 44 -10.68 -15.24 -4.39
C HIS A 44 -9.18 -14.99 -4.23
N PRO A 45 -8.40 -16.01 -3.85
CA PRO A 45 -6.95 -15.88 -3.74
C PRO A 45 -6.30 -15.35 -5.02
N CYS A 46 -5.49 -14.31 -4.90
CA CYS A 46 -4.79 -13.67 -6.02
C CYS A 46 -3.38 -13.25 -5.60
N ASP A 47 -2.56 -12.85 -6.58
CA ASP A 47 -1.21 -12.33 -6.33
C ASP A 47 -1.26 -10.81 -6.09
N VAL A 48 -0.87 -10.38 -4.90
CA VAL A 48 -0.83 -8.97 -4.49
C VAL A 48 0.62 -8.51 -4.38
N ALA A 49 0.95 -7.42 -5.06
CA ALA A 49 2.22 -6.70 -4.86
C ALA A 49 1.95 -5.45 -4.01
N ASP A 50 2.45 -5.44 -2.78
CA ASP A 50 2.34 -4.32 -1.84
C ASP A 50 3.61 -3.48 -1.93
N LEU A 51 3.53 -2.33 -2.59
CA LEU A 51 4.69 -1.50 -2.93
C LEU A 51 4.85 -0.34 -1.94
N GLY A 52 5.98 -0.33 -1.23
CA GLY A 52 6.21 0.47 -0.04
C GLY A 52 5.48 -0.12 1.16
N CYS A 53 5.61 -1.44 1.35
CA CYS A 53 4.83 -2.19 2.33
C CYS A 53 5.13 -1.81 3.80
N GLY A 54 6.21 -1.07 4.07
CA GLY A 54 6.64 -0.73 5.42
C GLY A 54 6.83 -1.98 6.27
N THR A 55 6.26 -2.00 7.47
CA THR A 55 6.27 -3.14 8.39
C THR A 55 5.26 -4.24 8.04
N GLY A 56 4.70 -4.23 6.82
CA GLY A 56 3.89 -5.32 6.28
C GLY A 56 2.45 -5.42 6.80
N SER A 57 1.91 -4.40 7.46
CA SER A 57 0.57 -4.50 8.08
C SER A 57 -0.54 -4.88 7.09
N LEU A 58 -0.62 -4.22 5.91
CA LEU A 58 -1.61 -4.57 4.89
C LEU A 58 -1.28 -5.88 4.19
N SER A 59 0.00 -6.16 3.94
CA SER A 59 0.48 -7.44 3.41
C SER A 59 0.01 -8.62 4.25
N ILE A 60 0.11 -8.50 5.59
CA ILE A 60 -0.29 -9.55 6.53
C ILE A 60 -1.82 -9.74 6.50
N LEU A 61 -2.61 -8.65 6.48
CA LEU A 61 -4.06 -8.76 6.36
C LEU A 61 -4.48 -9.45 5.06
N ALA A 62 -3.86 -9.10 3.93
CA ALA A 62 -4.11 -9.75 2.66
C ALA A 62 -3.74 -11.24 2.68
N ALA A 63 -2.59 -11.60 3.28
CA ALA A 63 -2.17 -12.98 3.43
C ALA A 63 -3.10 -13.80 4.35
N GLN A 64 -3.60 -13.21 5.44
CA GLN A 64 -4.61 -13.83 6.31
C GLN A 64 -5.94 -14.10 5.59
N ASP A 65 -6.27 -13.30 4.58
CA ASP A 65 -7.46 -13.50 3.73
C ASP A 65 -7.19 -14.43 2.54
N GLY A 66 -5.99 -15.06 2.51
CA GLY A 66 -5.63 -16.13 1.56
C GLY A 66 -4.95 -15.66 0.27
N HIS A 67 -4.60 -14.38 0.15
CA HIS A 67 -3.84 -13.89 -0.99
C HIS A 67 -2.35 -14.26 -0.91
N ARG A 68 -1.70 -14.38 -2.06
CA ARG A 68 -0.24 -14.54 -2.15
C ARG A 68 0.39 -13.16 -2.26
N VAL A 69 1.14 -12.75 -1.24
CA VAL A 69 1.63 -11.38 -1.13
C VAL A 69 3.13 -11.30 -1.35
N SER A 70 3.53 -10.32 -2.16
CA SER A 70 4.93 -9.86 -2.29
C SER A 70 4.99 -8.39 -1.86
N GLY A 71 5.55 -8.13 -0.68
CA GLY A 71 5.79 -6.77 -0.16
C GLY A 71 7.18 -6.28 -0.59
N VAL A 72 7.28 -5.02 -0.97
CA VAL A 72 8.55 -4.35 -1.32
C VAL A 72 8.68 -3.07 -0.53
N ASP A 73 9.80 -2.88 0.16
CA ASP A 73 10.17 -1.62 0.80
C ASP A 73 11.68 -1.40 0.67
N PHE A 74 12.11 -0.15 0.55
CA PHE A 74 13.54 0.14 0.38
C PHE A 74 14.31 0.21 1.70
N ALA A 75 13.62 0.25 2.85
CA ALA A 75 14.20 0.28 4.18
C ALA A 75 14.32 -1.14 4.74
N GLU A 76 15.54 -1.64 4.85
CA GLU A 76 15.82 -3.00 5.34
C GLU A 76 15.17 -3.27 6.72
N ALA A 77 15.25 -2.31 7.65
CA ALA A 77 14.63 -2.45 8.96
C ALA A 77 13.09 -2.55 8.93
N MET A 78 12.44 -2.00 7.88
CA MET A 78 11.00 -2.20 7.67
C MET A 78 10.73 -3.65 7.25
N ILE A 79 11.53 -4.18 6.33
CA ILE A 79 11.40 -5.56 5.84
C ILE A 79 11.70 -6.58 6.95
N GLU A 80 12.70 -6.34 7.81
CA GLU A 80 12.96 -7.18 8.98
C GLU A 80 11.71 -7.26 9.87
N ARG A 81 11.12 -6.12 10.22
CA ARG A 81 9.89 -6.08 11.02
C ARG A 81 8.69 -6.72 10.32
N ALA A 82 8.58 -6.56 8.99
CA ALA A 82 7.51 -7.20 8.22
C ALA A 82 7.61 -8.73 8.27
N ASN A 83 8.82 -9.29 8.20
CA ASN A 83 9.05 -10.73 8.37
C ASN A 83 8.68 -11.19 9.79
N ASP A 84 9.18 -10.50 10.83
CA ASP A 84 8.88 -10.84 12.23
C ASP A 84 7.36 -10.84 12.47
N LYS A 85 6.66 -9.81 12.01
CA LYS A 85 5.19 -9.71 12.15
C LYS A 85 4.44 -10.79 11.37
N ALA A 86 4.92 -11.19 10.20
CA ALA A 86 4.30 -12.28 9.43
C ALA A 86 4.49 -13.63 10.12
N ASP A 87 5.67 -13.87 10.70
CA ASP A 87 5.96 -15.07 11.49
C ASP A 87 5.07 -15.12 12.74
N ASP A 88 4.95 -14.01 13.48
CA ASP A 88 4.09 -13.89 14.67
C ASP A 88 2.60 -14.10 14.30
N ALA A 89 2.18 -13.64 13.12
CA ALA A 89 0.82 -13.82 12.63
C ALA A 89 0.55 -15.21 12.02
N GLY A 90 1.59 -16.04 11.86
CA GLY A 90 1.50 -17.39 11.26
C GLY A 90 1.11 -17.36 9.79
N VAL A 91 1.49 -16.32 9.04
CA VAL A 91 1.18 -16.19 7.60
C VAL A 91 2.43 -16.26 6.75
N THR A 92 2.26 -16.67 5.50
CA THR A 92 3.32 -16.65 4.51
C THR A 92 3.14 -15.45 3.59
N ALA A 93 4.09 -14.53 3.65
CA ALA A 93 4.24 -13.43 2.70
C ALA A 93 5.72 -13.33 2.31
N ARG A 94 6.00 -12.83 1.12
CA ARG A 94 7.37 -12.60 0.66
C ARG A 94 7.70 -11.14 0.77
N PHE A 95 8.71 -10.77 1.57
CA PHE A 95 9.18 -9.41 1.69
C PHE A 95 10.55 -9.21 1.06
N LEU A 96 10.72 -8.11 0.32
CA LEU A 96 11.91 -7.81 -0.47
C LEU A 96 12.38 -6.38 -0.19
N VAL A 97 13.67 -6.21 0.05
CA VAL A 97 14.28 -4.88 0.03
C VAL A 97 14.39 -4.41 -1.42
N GLY A 98 13.78 -3.25 -1.73
CA GLY A 98 13.81 -2.70 -3.08
C GLY A 98 13.08 -1.36 -3.18
N ASP A 99 13.39 -0.63 -4.24
CA ASP A 99 12.74 0.65 -4.55
C ASP A 99 11.32 0.39 -5.09
N ALA A 100 10.30 0.93 -4.40
CA ALA A 100 8.91 0.81 -4.83
C ALA A 100 8.65 1.42 -6.22
N SER A 101 9.43 2.38 -6.68
CA SER A 101 9.27 2.98 -8.01
C SER A 101 9.72 2.03 -9.14
N VAL A 102 10.66 1.12 -8.85
CA VAL A 102 11.17 0.08 -9.76
C VAL A 102 11.31 -1.25 -9.03
N PRO A 103 10.19 -1.82 -8.54
CA PRO A 103 10.23 -2.97 -7.65
C PRO A 103 10.85 -4.19 -8.33
N PRO A 104 11.63 -5.02 -7.57
CA PRO A 104 12.31 -6.19 -8.10
C PRO A 104 11.34 -7.37 -8.31
N LEU A 105 10.25 -7.12 -9.02
CA LEU A 105 9.21 -8.09 -9.34
C LEU A 105 9.14 -8.32 -10.86
N PRO A 106 8.84 -9.55 -11.31
CA PRO A 106 8.71 -9.84 -12.73
C PRO A 106 7.49 -9.12 -13.34
N PRO A 107 7.53 -8.75 -14.63
CA PRO A 107 6.34 -8.30 -15.34
C PRO A 107 5.22 -9.36 -15.28
N ARG A 108 3.98 -8.89 -15.23
CA ARG A 108 2.77 -9.74 -15.18
C ARG A 108 2.79 -10.76 -14.04
N SER A 109 3.31 -10.37 -12.88
CA SER A 109 3.39 -11.23 -11.69
C SER A 109 2.30 -10.97 -10.66
N ALA A 110 1.56 -9.87 -10.78
CA ALA A 110 0.52 -9.47 -9.83
C ALA A 110 -0.86 -9.35 -10.48
N ASP A 111 -1.88 -9.65 -9.71
CA ASP A 111 -3.29 -9.38 -10.03
C ASP A 111 -3.71 -8.04 -9.44
N VAL A 112 -3.08 -7.63 -8.31
CA VAL A 112 -3.33 -6.36 -7.65
C VAL A 112 -2.02 -5.69 -7.28
N ILE A 113 -1.91 -4.39 -7.59
CA ILE A 113 -0.92 -3.49 -7.00
C ILE A 113 -1.59 -2.77 -5.83
N LEU A 114 -1.09 -3.02 -4.64
CA LEU A 114 -1.51 -2.36 -3.41
C LEU A 114 -0.45 -1.33 -3.00
N VAL A 115 -0.89 -0.12 -2.67
CA VAL A 115 0.00 0.96 -2.21
C VAL A 115 -0.71 1.73 -1.11
N ARG A 116 0.01 2.07 -0.04
CA ARG A 116 -0.50 2.97 0.99
C ARG A 116 0.52 4.02 1.38
N HIS A 117 0.19 5.30 1.10
CA HIS A 117 0.97 6.49 1.47
C HIS A 117 2.41 6.49 0.93
N VAL A 118 2.60 6.06 -0.32
CA VAL A 118 3.93 5.95 -0.96
C VAL A 118 4.06 6.87 -2.17
N LEU A 119 3.02 6.93 -3.01
CA LEU A 119 3.10 7.59 -4.31
C LEU A 119 3.51 9.07 -4.20
N TRP A 120 3.03 9.77 -3.16
CA TRP A 120 3.36 11.17 -2.88
C TRP A 120 4.84 11.40 -2.56
N ALA A 121 5.55 10.38 -2.05
CA ALA A 121 6.94 10.46 -1.63
C ALA A 121 7.93 10.11 -2.77
N LEU A 122 7.43 9.58 -3.89
CA LEU A 122 8.26 9.19 -5.02
C LEU A 122 8.70 10.41 -5.83
N PRO A 123 9.95 10.43 -6.32
CA PRO A 123 10.46 11.53 -7.14
C PRO A 123 9.70 11.74 -8.45
N ASP A 124 9.23 10.64 -9.05
CA ASP A 124 8.47 10.62 -10.31
C ASP A 124 7.30 9.62 -10.21
N PRO A 125 6.14 10.07 -9.70
CA PRO A 125 4.96 9.23 -9.58
C PRO A 125 4.45 8.67 -10.92
N GLU A 126 4.61 9.42 -12.01
CA GLU A 126 4.19 8.99 -13.36
C GLU A 126 5.03 7.81 -13.84
N ALA A 127 6.35 7.88 -13.66
CA ALA A 127 7.25 6.79 -14.01
C ALA A 127 6.99 5.55 -13.14
N ALA A 128 6.72 5.74 -11.85
CA ALA A 128 6.38 4.65 -10.94
C ALA A 128 5.10 3.92 -11.38
N VAL A 129 4.00 4.64 -11.60
CA VAL A 129 2.73 4.06 -12.07
C VAL A 129 2.90 3.34 -13.41
N ARG A 130 3.67 3.91 -14.35
CA ARG A 130 3.99 3.24 -15.61
C ARG A 130 4.71 1.91 -15.39
N THR A 131 5.68 1.86 -14.48
CA THR A 131 6.39 0.63 -14.09
C THR A 131 5.43 -0.37 -13.47
N TRP A 132 4.60 0.06 -12.50
CA TRP A 132 3.62 -0.78 -11.81
C TRP A 132 2.60 -1.41 -12.76
N ALA A 133 2.15 -0.66 -13.77
CA ALA A 133 1.26 -1.20 -14.79
C ALA A 133 1.85 -2.41 -15.52
N THR A 134 3.18 -2.47 -15.70
CA THR A 134 3.84 -3.63 -16.33
C THR A 134 3.84 -4.88 -15.46
N LEU A 135 3.70 -4.73 -14.14
CA LEU A 135 3.65 -5.85 -13.19
C LEU A 135 2.29 -6.52 -13.18
N LEU A 136 1.23 -5.82 -13.57
CA LEU A 136 -0.12 -6.36 -13.59
C LEU A 136 -0.33 -7.34 -14.74
N ARG A 137 -1.07 -8.40 -14.45
CA ARG A 137 -1.65 -9.27 -15.47
C ARG A 137 -2.80 -8.56 -16.18
N PRO A 138 -3.20 -9.00 -17.38
CA PRO A 138 -4.42 -8.55 -18.02
C PRO A 138 -5.63 -8.68 -17.07
N GLY A 139 -6.41 -7.62 -16.94
CA GLY A 139 -7.54 -7.57 -16.01
C GLY A 139 -7.15 -7.33 -14.54
N GLY A 140 -5.87 -7.11 -14.25
CA GLY A 140 -5.40 -6.74 -12.91
C GLY A 140 -5.83 -5.33 -12.50
N SER A 141 -5.58 -4.96 -11.26
CA SER A 141 -6.07 -3.69 -10.71
C SER A 141 -5.05 -2.99 -9.82
N PHE A 142 -5.23 -1.68 -9.68
CA PHE A 142 -4.58 -0.85 -8.67
C PHE A 142 -5.52 -0.60 -7.50
N VAL A 143 -4.97 -0.60 -6.30
CA VAL A 143 -5.59 -0.15 -5.05
C VAL A 143 -4.60 0.80 -4.38
N LEU A 144 -4.79 2.10 -4.56
CA LEU A 144 -3.90 3.14 -4.07
C LEU A 144 -4.58 3.91 -2.94
N VAL A 145 -4.15 3.69 -1.71
CA VAL A 145 -4.59 4.45 -0.53
C VAL A 145 -3.62 5.61 -0.33
N GLU A 146 -4.12 6.81 -0.49
CA GLU A 146 -3.31 8.03 -0.40
C GLU A 146 -4.04 9.12 0.38
N GLY A 147 -3.39 10.26 0.53
CA GLY A 147 -3.99 11.39 1.21
C GLY A 147 -3.34 12.72 0.85
N SER A 148 -3.99 13.77 1.29
CA SER A 148 -3.48 15.15 1.30
C SER A 148 -3.49 15.61 2.75
N TRP A 149 -2.30 15.76 3.32
CA TRP A 149 -2.13 16.06 4.73
C TRP A 149 -2.14 17.56 5.00
N SER A 150 -2.61 17.94 6.17
CA SER A 150 -2.61 19.33 6.67
C SER A 150 -1.22 19.99 6.66
N THR A 151 -0.15 19.18 6.65
CA THR A 151 1.24 19.63 6.49
C THR A 151 1.59 20.12 5.10
N GLY A 152 0.69 19.96 4.12
CA GLY A 152 0.93 20.26 2.71
C GLY A 152 1.62 19.12 1.95
N ALA A 153 1.90 17.99 2.60
CA ALA A 153 2.37 16.78 1.94
C ALA A 153 1.19 15.99 1.34
N GLY A 154 1.51 14.99 0.51
CA GLY A 154 0.50 14.14 -0.11
C GLY A 154 0.11 14.57 -1.51
N LEU A 155 -0.88 13.88 -2.07
CA LEU A 155 -1.44 14.15 -3.40
C LEU A 155 -2.96 14.32 -3.28
N GLN A 156 -3.53 15.11 -4.16
CA GLN A 156 -4.99 15.19 -4.29
C GLN A 156 -5.51 13.99 -5.05
N ASP A 157 -6.70 13.51 -4.71
CA ASP A 157 -7.33 12.31 -5.30
C ASP A 157 -7.43 12.35 -6.83
N HIS A 158 -7.85 13.49 -7.39
CA HIS A 158 -7.93 13.68 -8.84
C HIS A 158 -6.55 13.58 -9.53
N ARG A 159 -5.47 13.96 -8.82
CA ARG A 159 -4.11 13.82 -9.33
C ARG A 159 -3.72 12.34 -9.42
N VAL A 160 -4.02 11.57 -8.38
CA VAL A 160 -3.75 10.11 -8.37
C VAL A 160 -4.60 9.40 -9.42
N ALA A 161 -5.88 9.74 -9.52
CA ALA A 161 -6.76 9.19 -10.56
C ALA A 161 -6.23 9.47 -11.98
N GLY A 162 -5.81 10.72 -12.24
CA GLY A 162 -5.24 11.12 -13.53
C GLY A 162 -3.97 10.35 -13.92
N LEU A 163 -3.15 9.93 -12.94
CA LEU A 163 -1.98 9.09 -13.21
C LEU A 163 -2.36 7.69 -13.71
N LEU A 164 -3.54 7.20 -13.37
CA LEU A 164 -4.02 5.87 -13.74
C LEU A 164 -4.81 5.85 -15.06
N GLU A 165 -5.35 6.99 -15.51
CA GLU A 165 -6.15 7.08 -16.74
C GLU A 165 -5.53 6.41 -17.98
N PRO A 166 -4.21 6.50 -18.24
CA PRO A 166 -3.61 5.86 -19.43
C PRO A 166 -3.66 4.33 -19.41
N TYR A 167 -3.90 3.71 -18.25
CA TYR A 167 -3.81 2.26 -18.05
C TYR A 167 -5.16 1.62 -17.72
N ALA A 168 -6.09 2.41 -17.19
CA ALA A 168 -7.31 1.90 -16.60
C ALA A 168 -8.50 1.98 -17.54
N ARG A 169 -9.34 0.95 -17.50
CA ARG A 169 -10.67 0.94 -18.09
C ARG A 169 -11.70 1.62 -17.20
N GLU A 170 -11.59 1.41 -15.89
CA GLU A 170 -12.48 1.99 -14.89
C GLU A 170 -11.64 2.53 -13.73
N ILE A 171 -12.03 3.69 -13.22
CA ILE A 171 -11.41 4.32 -12.05
C ILE A 171 -12.53 4.71 -11.09
N SER A 172 -12.36 4.38 -9.82
CA SER A 172 -13.21 4.87 -8.73
C SER A 172 -12.37 5.52 -7.64
N VAL A 173 -12.94 6.53 -7.00
CA VAL A 173 -12.34 7.25 -5.88
C VAL A 173 -13.32 7.25 -4.74
N ASP A 174 -12.93 6.72 -3.59
CA ASP A 174 -13.73 6.70 -2.39
C ASP A 174 -13.00 7.42 -1.25
N LYS A 175 -13.67 8.34 -0.58
CA LYS A 175 -13.13 9.01 0.60
C LYS A 175 -13.13 8.06 1.80
N LEU A 176 -12.05 8.04 2.55
CA LEU A 176 -11.86 7.20 3.72
C LEU A 176 -12.07 8.04 4.99
N THR A 177 -13.32 8.39 5.24
CA THR A 177 -13.73 9.28 6.34
C THR A 177 -14.09 8.53 7.63
N ASP A 178 -14.09 7.19 7.62
CA ASP A 178 -14.39 6.40 8.80
C ASP A 178 -13.25 6.52 9.83
N PRO A 179 -13.50 7.11 11.02
CA PRO A 179 -12.47 7.24 12.06
C PRO A 179 -11.90 5.90 12.54
N ALA A 180 -12.61 4.80 12.35
CA ALA A 180 -12.14 3.48 12.72
C ALA A 180 -10.89 3.05 11.93
N LEU A 181 -10.73 3.53 10.70
CA LEU A 181 -9.53 3.27 9.89
C LEU A 181 -8.27 3.94 10.47
N TRP A 182 -8.43 5.05 11.18
CA TRP A 182 -7.33 5.93 11.59
C TRP A 182 -7.08 5.87 13.10
N GLY A 183 -7.95 5.18 13.84
CA GLY A 183 -7.89 5.10 15.29
C GLY A 183 -8.46 6.34 15.99
N GLY A 184 -9.17 7.19 15.25
CA GLY A 184 -9.81 8.41 15.71
C GLY A 184 -10.15 9.37 14.57
N GLU A 185 -10.74 10.50 14.88
CA GLU A 185 -11.02 11.57 13.91
C GLU A 185 -9.72 12.10 13.29
N ILE A 186 -9.79 12.44 11.99
CA ILE A 186 -8.69 13.05 11.24
C ILE A 186 -9.16 14.29 10.51
N ASP A 187 -8.28 15.28 10.37
CA ASP A 187 -8.53 16.51 9.61
C ASP A 187 -7.96 16.45 8.19
N ASP A 188 -7.23 15.39 7.87
CA ASP A 188 -6.61 15.19 6.58
C ASP A 188 -7.60 14.57 5.58
N ASP A 189 -7.40 14.85 4.30
CA ASP A 189 -8.15 14.18 3.24
C ASP A 189 -7.50 12.82 2.93
N ARG A 190 -8.21 11.74 3.19
CA ARG A 190 -7.78 10.35 2.93
C ARG A 190 -8.73 9.70 1.94
N TYR A 191 -8.19 8.93 1.03
CA TYR A 191 -8.98 8.30 -0.03
C TYR A 191 -8.31 7.02 -0.54
N VAL A 192 -9.09 6.19 -1.20
CA VAL A 192 -8.60 5.08 -2.03
C VAL A 192 -8.97 5.35 -3.49
N VAL A 193 -8.01 5.20 -4.39
CA VAL A 193 -8.24 5.15 -5.84
C VAL A 193 -8.09 3.70 -6.26
N ARG A 194 -9.15 3.16 -6.86
CA ARG A 194 -9.14 1.83 -7.45
C ARG A 194 -9.27 1.94 -8.95
N ALA A 195 -8.44 1.19 -9.67
CA ALA A 195 -8.46 1.22 -11.13
C ALA A 195 -8.24 -0.18 -11.70
N SER A 196 -9.13 -0.63 -12.59
CA SER A 196 -8.99 -1.91 -13.29
C SER A 196 -8.40 -1.71 -14.68
N LEU A 197 -7.43 -2.56 -15.06
CA LEU A 197 -6.86 -2.57 -16.41
C LEU A 197 -7.88 -3.06 -17.44
N ALA A 198 -7.67 -2.62 -18.68
CA ALA A 198 -8.45 -3.09 -19.83
C ALA A 198 -8.17 -4.57 -20.15
#